data_24470d960be6c9baff42c03994547a3e
#
_entry.id   24470d960be6c9baff42c03994547a3e
#
_cell.length_a   1.000
_cell.length_b   1.000
_cell.length_c   1.000
_cell.angle_alpha   90.00
_cell.angle_beta   90.00
_cell.angle_gamma   90.00
#
_symmetry.space_group_name_H-M   'P 1'
#
loop_
_entity.id
_entity.type
_entity.pdbx_description
1 polymer ?
#
loop_
_entity_poly.entity_id
_entity_poly.type
_entity_poly.pdbx_seq_one_letter_code
_entity_poly.pdbx_strand_id
1 'polypeptide(L)'
;DPRAWSEVLRATVSNTQGDCMFISTPTGKSNWFYDLFMRKEEDSNNWSSHQYTSIEGGNIPLDEIEQAKRDLDERTFRQEFEASFQQYMGRIAYNFDREHNVIKIEDPDLSVLHIGMDFNVSPITAAVHIRKDDTLLQFDEINMHSANTQDMCDEIKNRYPRSKVFVYPDPSGTQRKTSAGGQTDHSILSNNGFIVKAPRKHNAVKDRINSYNAR
;
A
#
# COMPACT_ATOMS: atom_id res chain seq x y z
N ASP A 1 -22.16 -6.29 5.42
CA ASP A 1 -22.55 -7.51 4.72
C ASP A 1 -23.50 -7.14 3.58
N PRO A 2 -23.19 -7.50 2.32
CA PRO A 2 -24.02 -7.18 1.14
C PRO A 2 -25.44 -7.76 1.22
N ARG A 3 -25.66 -8.81 1.99
CA ARG A 3 -26.96 -9.46 2.17
C ARG A 3 -27.84 -8.79 3.23
N ALA A 4 -27.25 -7.90 4.05
CA ALA A 4 -27.97 -7.27 5.15
C ALA A 4 -29.24 -6.56 4.68
N TRP A 5 -29.19 -5.84 3.54
CA TRP A 5 -30.36 -5.19 2.98
C TRP A 5 -31.38 -6.20 2.44
N SER A 6 -30.98 -7.08 1.52
CA SER A 6 -31.90 -7.95 0.79
C SER A 6 -32.52 -9.03 1.64
N GLU A 7 -31.80 -9.59 2.61
CA GLU A 7 -32.24 -10.75 3.39
C GLU A 7 -32.87 -10.38 4.75
N VAL A 8 -32.49 -9.21 5.31
CA VAL A 8 -32.92 -8.85 6.68
C VAL A 8 -33.69 -7.53 6.71
N LEU A 9 -33.02 -6.42 6.39
CA LEU A 9 -33.56 -5.08 6.59
C LEU A 9 -34.78 -4.78 5.71
N ARG A 10 -34.76 -5.23 4.45
CA ARG A 10 -35.86 -5.02 3.51
C ARG A 10 -37.19 -5.63 4.03
N ALA A 11 -37.12 -6.83 4.61
CA ALA A 11 -38.28 -7.48 5.18
C ALA A 11 -38.78 -6.74 6.44
N THR A 12 -37.88 -6.25 7.28
CA THR A 12 -38.19 -5.53 8.51
C THR A 12 -38.96 -4.24 8.24
N VAL A 13 -38.57 -3.46 7.26
CA VAL A 13 -39.23 -2.18 6.92
C VAL A 13 -40.51 -2.36 6.09
N SER A 14 -40.67 -3.52 5.43
CA SER A 14 -41.82 -3.76 4.54
C SER A 14 -43.16 -3.72 5.29
N ASN A 15 -43.21 -4.25 6.51
CA ASN A 15 -44.44 -4.34 7.28
C ASN A 15 -44.98 -2.97 7.76
N THR A 16 -44.06 -2.03 7.98
CA THR A 16 -44.38 -0.66 8.43
C THR A 16 -44.38 0.37 7.32
N GLN A 17 -44.04 -0.04 6.09
CA GLN A 17 -43.74 0.87 4.96
C GLN A 17 -42.75 1.98 5.36
N GLY A 18 -41.79 1.62 6.23
CA GLY A 18 -40.82 2.56 6.76
C GLY A 18 -39.66 2.83 5.79
N ASP A 19 -38.98 3.91 6.04
CA ASP A 19 -37.78 4.32 5.28
C ASP A 19 -36.53 3.69 5.88
N CYS A 20 -35.49 3.58 5.05
CA CYS A 20 -34.17 3.12 5.47
C CYS A 20 -33.08 4.08 4.92
N MET A 21 -32.18 4.49 5.81
CA MET A 21 -31.04 5.33 5.44
C MET A 21 -29.73 4.54 5.60
N PHE A 22 -28.90 4.57 4.58
CA PHE A 22 -27.56 3.99 4.57
C PHE A 22 -26.53 5.12 4.54
N ILE A 23 -25.59 5.11 5.48
CA ILE A 23 -24.53 6.12 5.57
C ILE A 23 -23.18 5.38 5.59
N SER A 24 -22.28 5.79 4.72
CA SER A 24 -20.92 5.23 4.66
C SER A 24 -19.99 6.14 3.88
N THR A 25 -18.69 6.01 4.13
CA THR A 25 -17.65 6.51 3.23
C THR A 25 -17.57 5.60 1.99
N PRO A 26 -17.45 6.13 0.77
CA PRO A 26 -17.35 5.31 -0.43
C PRO A 26 -16.03 4.55 -0.49
N THR A 27 -16.09 3.23 -0.67
CA THR A 27 -14.91 2.34 -0.66
C THR A 27 -14.66 1.66 -2.01
N GLY A 28 -14.88 2.37 -3.10
CA GLY A 28 -14.74 1.85 -4.46
C GLY A 28 -16.07 1.48 -5.11
N LYS A 29 -16.02 1.20 -6.42
CA LYS A 29 -17.22 0.91 -7.23
C LYS A 29 -17.63 -0.56 -7.25
N SER A 30 -16.79 -1.46 -6.76
CA SER A 30 -17.05 -2.92 -6.76
C SER A 30 -17.53 -3.41 -5.40
N ASN A 31 -18.50 -2.72 -4.79
CA ASN A 31 -19.07 -3.12 -3.51
C ASN A 31 -20.57 -2.85 -3.46
N TRP A 32 -21.25 -3.57 -2.58
CA TRP A 32 -22.71 -3.52 -2.40
C TRP A 32 -23.24 -2.13 -2.04
N PHE A 33 -22.46 -1.28 -1.38
CA PHE A 33 -22.89 0.07 -1.04
C PHE A 33 -22.94 0.98 -2.28
N TYR A 34 -22.01 0.80 -3.21
CA TYR A 34 -22.06 1.47 -4.51
C TYR A 34 -23.29 1.03 -5.31
N ASP A 35 -23.62 -0.27 -5.29
CA ASP A 35 -24.82 -0.78 -5.96
C ASP A 35 -26.10 -0.16 -5.37
N LEU A 36 -26.17 0.03 -4.04
CA LEU A 36 -27.28 0.76 -3.40
C LEU A 36 -27.28 2.24 -3.78
N PHE A 37 -26.12 2.88 -3.83
CA PHE A 37 -26.01 4.29 -4.23
C PHE A 37 -26.52 4.52 -5.67
N MET A 38 -26.26 3.57 -6.56
CA MET A 38 -26.68 3.64 -7.96
C MET A 38 -28.17 3.33 -8.19
N ARG A 39 -28.87 2.76 -7.21
CA ARG A 39 -30.31 2.43 -7.36
C ARG A 39 -31.21 3.62 -7.67
N LYS A 40 -30.81 4.81 -7.29
CA LYS A 40 -31.49 6.04 -7.69
C LYS A 40 -31.64 6.18 -9.21
N GLU A 41 -30.65 5.71 -9.99
CA GLU A 41 -30.68 5.78 -11.45
C GLU A 41 -31.70 4.81 -12.05
N GLU A 42 -32.02 3.72 -11.34
CA GLU A 42 -32.97 2.68 -11.76
C GLU A 42 -34.39 2.95 -11.24
N ASP A 43 -34.51 3.48 -10.02
CA ASP A 43 -35.78 3.69 -9.33
C ASP A 43 -35.75 4.98 -8.48
N SER A 44 -35.85 6.12 -9.14
CA SER A 44 -35.82 7.43 -8.51
C SER A 44 -37.05 7.76 -7.64
N ASN A 45 -38.11 6.96 -7.73
CA ASN A 45 -39.32 7.17 -6.91
C ASN A 45 -39.14 6.60 -5.49
N ASN A 46 -38.35 5.52 -5.35
CA ASN A 46 -38.15 4.84 -4.08
C ASN A 46 -36.75 5.03 -3.53
N TRP A 47 -35.79 5.54 -4.31
CA TRP A 47 -34.39 5.70 -3.90
C TRP A 47 -33.89 7.12 -4.14
N SER A 48 -33.20 7.66 -3.12
CA SER A 48 -32.44 8.90 -3.25
C SER A 48 -31.00 8.64 -2.80
N SER A 49 -30.04 9.21 -3.51
CA SER A 49 -28.62 9.10 -3.18
C SER A 49 -28.01 10.49 -3.11
N HIS A 50 -27.28 10.71 -2.03
CA HIS A 50 -26.64 12.00 -1.76
C HIS A 50 -25.15 11.76 -1.47
N GLN A 51 -24.33 12.71 -1.88
CA GLN A 51 -22.89 12.70 -1.67
C GLN A 51 -22.48 14.08 -1.20
N TYR A 52 -21.76 14.14 -0.09
CA TYR A 52 -21.28 15.38 0.50
C TYR A 52 -19.79 15.27 0.76
N THR A 53 -19.06 16.29 0.36
CA THR A 53 -17.64 16.44 0.67
C THR A 53 -17.45 16.93 2.11
N SER A 54 -16.25 16.77 2.66
CA SER A 54 -15.91 17.34 3.97
C SER A 54 -16.01 18.86 4.01
N ILE A 55 -15.80 19.54 2.87
CA ILE A 55 -15.96 20.99 2.74
C ILE A 55 -17.43 21.37 2.85
N GLU A 56 -18.32 20.69 2.12
CA GLU A 56 -19.76 20.93 2.17
C GLU A 56 -20.37 20.62 3.53
N GLY A 57 -19.83 19.61 4.22
CA GLY A 57 -20.24 19.25 5.59
C GLY A 57 -19.88 20.31 6.64
N GLY A 58 -18.84 21.09 6.39
CA GLY A 58 -18.45 22.24 7.22
C GLY A 58 -17.93 21.91 8.63
N ASN A 59 -17.74 20.65 8.96
CA ASN A 59 -17.33 20.20 10.30
C ASN A 59 -15.80 20.09 10.47
N ILE A 60 -15.04 20.18 9.37
CA ILE A 60 -13.57 20.09 9.38
C ILE A 60 -13.00 21.45 8.95
N PRO A 61 -12.05 22.02 9.70
CA PRO A 61 -11.37 23.25 9.32
C PRO A 61 -10.66 23.11 7.97
N LEU A 62 -10.64 24.20 7.18
CA LEU A 62 -10.05 24.16 5.83
C LEU A 62 -8.54 23.86 5.85
N ASP A 63 -7.82 24.37 6.85
CA ASP A 63 -6.39 24.10 7.05
C ASP A 63 -6.10 22.62 7.29
N GLU A 64 -6.97 21.94 8.03
CA GLU A 64 -6.89 20.48 8.24
C GLU A 64 -7.14 19.72 6.94
N ILE A 65 -8.10 20.13 6.12
CA ILE A 65 -8.35 19.54 4.80
C ILE A 65 -7.13 19.72 3.87
N GLU A 66 -6.52 20.91 3.87
CA GLU A 66 -5.31 21.19 3.10
C GLU A 66 -4.09 20.39 3.61
N GLN A 67 -4.00 20.15 4.90
CA GLN A 67 -2.97 19.28 5.46
C GLN A 67 -3.20 17.82 5.05
N ALA A 68 -4.41 17.32 5.19
CA ALA A 68 -4.77 15.97 4.77
C ALA A 68 -4.50 15.74 3.27
N LYS A 69 -4.70 16.76 2.42
CA LYS A 69 -4.38 16.69 1.00
C LYS A 69 -2.89 16.55 0.71
N ARG A 70 -2.02 17.07 1.58
CA ARG A 70 -0.56 16.91 1.48
C ARG A 70 -0.07 15.57 2.03
N ASP A 71 -0.76 15.04 3.04
CA ASP A 71 -0.34 13.86 3.79
C ASP A 71 -0.85 12.54 3.19
N LEU A 72 -1.98 12.59 2.48
CA LEU A 72 -2.64 11.42 1.90
C LEU A 72 -2.33 11.29 0.40
N ASP A 73 -2.38 10.06 -0.09
CA ASP A 73 -2.43 9.83 -1.52
C ASP A 73 -3.75 10.35 -2.11
N GLU A 74 -3.72 10.78 -3.36
CA GLU A 74 -4.85 11.43 -4.04
C GLU A 74 -6.16 10.61 -3.99
N ARG A 75 -6.08 9.27 -4.09
CA ARG A 75 -7.27 8.42 -4.07
C ARG A 75 -7.88 8.33 -2.69
N THR A 76 -7.04 8.19 -1.66
CA THR A 76 -7.49 8.22 -0.27
C THR A 76 -8.10 9.56 0.07
N PHE A 77 -7.46 10.67 -0.33
CA PHE A 77 -8.02 12.00 -0.14
C PHE A 77 -9.38 12.14 -0.82
N ARG A 78 -9.51 11.77 -2.09
CA ARG A 78 -10.78 11.80 -2.82
C ARG A 78 -11.85 10.92 -2.18
N GLN A 79 -11.47 9.75 -1.67
CA GLN A 79 -12.41 8.85 -1.01
C GLN A 79 -12.92 9.42 0.31
N GLU A 80 -12.02 9.86 1.19
CA GLU A 80 -12.33 10.24 2.58
C GLU A 80 -12.84 11.69 2.71
N PHE A 81 -12.33 12.62 1.88
CA PHE A 81 -12.65 14.04 1.97
C PHE A 81 -13.58 14.55 0.86
N GLU A 82 -13.53 13.95 -0.33
CA GLU A 82 -14.41 14.31 -1.45
C GLU A 82 -15.56 13.31 -1.63
N ALA A 83 -15.69 12.32 -0.75
CA ALA A 83 -16.70 11.27 -0.78
C ALA A 83 -16.80 10.55 -2.14
N SER A 84 -15.71 10.45 -2.89
CA SER A 84 -15.67 9.93 -4.25
C SER A 84 -15.47 8.42 -4.28
N PHE A 85 -16.31 7.69 -5.05
CA PHE A 85 -16.12 6.28 -5.32
C PHE A 85 -14.93 6.05 -6.24
N GLN A 86 -13.77 5.75 -5.67
CA GLN A 86 -12.55 5.50 -6.41
C GLN A 86 -12.47 4.05 -6.92
N GLN A 87 -12.08 3.86 -8.17
CA GLN A 87 -11.88 2.54 -8.74
C GLN A 87 -10.38 2.20 -8.75
N TYR A 88 -10.01 1.13 -8.05
CA TYR A 88 -8.66 0.60 -8.11
C TYR A 88 -8.48 -0.19 -9.41
N MET A 89 -8.08 0.47 -10.47
CA MET A 89 -7.78 -0.16 -11.75
C MET A 89 -6.35 -0.70 -11.76
N GLY A 90 -6.10 -1.86 -11.16
CA GLY A 90 -4.92 -2.72 -11.41
C GLY A 90 -3.49 -2.15 -11.28
N ARG A 91 -3.30 -0.85 -11.45
CA ARG A 91 -2.00 -0.20 -11.38
C ARG A 91 -1.63 0.10 -9.93
N ILE A 92 -0.60 -0.57 -9.41
CA ILE A 92 -0.13 -0.40 -8.02
C ILE A 92 0.56 0.96 -7.85
N ALA A 93 1.53 1.27 -8.71
CA ALA A 93 2.24 2.54 -8.74
C ALA A 93 1.49 3.55 -9.63
N TYR A 94 0.35 4.05 -9.16
CA TYR A 94 -0.49 4.91 -9.99
C TYR A 94 -0.01 6.37 -10.05
N ASN A 95 0.78 6.82 -9.07
CA ASN A 95 1.42 8.14 -9.08
C ASN A 95 2.79 8.12 -9.75
N PHE A 96 3.28 6.94 -10.18
CA PHE A 96 4.56 6.88 -10.89
C PHE A 96 4.42 7.44 -12.30
N ASP A 97 5.21 8.47 -12.57
CA ASP A 97 5.39 9.07 -13.88
C ASP A 97 6.87 9.00 -14.28
N ARG A 98 7.14 8.47 -15.48
CA ARG A 98 8.51 8.23 -15.95
C ARG A 98 9.31 9.53 -16.13
N GLU A 99 8.66 10.61 -16.57
CA GLU A 99 9.32 11.88 -16.81
C GLU A 99 9.74 12.59 -15.51
N HIS A 100 8.95 12.37 -14.43
CA HIS A 100 9.18 13.01 -13.14
C HIS A 100 9.92 12.13 -12.15
N ASN A 101 9.67 10.81 -12.16
CA ASN A 101 10.21 9.89 -11.16
C ASN A 101 11.51 9.20 -11.57
N VAL A 102 11.89 9.22 -12.87
CA VAL A 102 13.16 8.68 -13.34
C VAL A 102 14.16 9.78 -13.53
N ILE A 103 15.16 9.83 -12.65
CA ILE A 103 16.20 10.84 -12.67
C ILE A 103 17.59 10.20 -12.87
N LYS A 104 18.53 10.97 -13.39
CA LYS A 104 19.94 10.58 -13.40
C LYS A 104 20.53 10.87 -12.01
N ILE A 105 21.05 9.84 -11.35
CA ILE A 105 21.77 10.00 -10.09
C ILE A 105 23.25 10.11 -10.40
N GLU A 106 23.85 11.26 -10.09
CA GLU A 106 25.27 11.49 -10.25
C GLU A 106 25.95 11.39 -8.88
N ASP A 107 27.04 10.59 -8.81
CA ASP A 107 27.86 10.39 -7.62
C ASP A 107 27.07 10.08 -6.33
N PRO A 108 26.36 8.93 -6.27
CA PRO A 108 25.55 8.57 -5.11
C PRO A 108 26.43 8.30 -3.88
N ASP A 109 26.03 8.82 -2.71
CA ASP A 109 26.65 8.43 -1.44
C ASP A 109 26.22 7.00 -1.07
N LEU A 110 27.13 6.06 -1.23
CA LEU A 110 26.91 4.63 -0.95
C LEU A 110 27.28 4.24 0.49
N SER A 111 27.56 5.18 1.38
CA SER A 111 27.95 4.90 2.77
C SER A 111 26.85 4.20 3.55
N VAL A 112 25.58 4.50 3.25
CA VAL A 112 24.39 3.89 3.87
C VAL A 112 23.41 3.48 2.79
N LEU A 113 23.05 2.20 2.79
CA LEU A 113 22.08 1.64 1.84
C LEU A 113 20.81 1.15 2.55
N HIS A 114 19.68 1.34 1.88
CA HIS A 114 18.37 0.85 2.27
C HIS A 114 17.88 -0.15 1.21
N ILE A 115 17.80 -1.42 1.56
CA ILE A 115 17.52 -2.49 0.60
C ILE A 115 16.16 -3.14 0.92
N GLY A 116 15.20 -3.00 0.01
CA GLY A 116 13.99 -3.79 0.01
C GLY A 116 14.27 -5.18 -0.57
N MET A 117 13.84 -6.26 0.10
CA MET A 117 14.19 -7.61 -0.31
C MET A 117 12.98 -8.55 -0.28
N ASP A 118 12.84 -9.34 -1.35
CA ASP A 118 11.85 -10.41 -1.47
C ASP A 118 12.55 -11.78 -1.55
N PHE A 119 12.04 -12.75 -0.77
CA PHE A 119 12.62 -14.08 -0.60
C PHE A 119 12.09 -15.15 -1.56
N ASN A 120 11.70 -14.80 -2.76
CA ASN A 120 11.35 -15.80 -3.76
C ASN A 120 12.56 -16.67 -4.13
N VAL A 121 12.30 -17.92 -4.50
CA VAL A 121 13.38 -18.86 -4.84
C VAL A 121 13.96 -18.58 -6.24
N SER A 122 13.15 -18.04 -7.14
CA SER A 122 13.60 -17.74 -8.50
C SER A 122 12.64 -16.77 -9.20
N PRO A 123 13.01 -15.52 -9.31
CA PRO A 123 14.22 -14.90 -8.75
C PRO A 123 14.09 -14.46 -7.28
N ILE A 124 15.19 -14.45 -6.53
CA ILE A 124 15.34 -13.64 -5.33
C ILE A 124 15.73 -12.23 -5.77
N THR A 125 15.07 -11.21 -5.20
CA THR A 125 15.23 -9.83 -5.67
C THR A 125 15.52 -8.87 -4.54
N ALA A 126 16.32 -7.84 -4.85
CA ALA A 126 16.60 -6.74 -3.93
C ALA A 126 16.62 -5.41 -4.69
N ALA A 127 15.86 -4.43 -4.20
CA ALA A 127 15.88 -3.06 -4.69
C ALA A 127 16.76 -2.20 -3.79
N VAL A 128 17.80 -1.59 -4.34
CA VAL A 128 18.83 -0.87 -3.59
C VAL A 128 18.58 0.62 -3.67
N HIS A 129 18.46 1.25 -2.50
CA HIS A 129 18.16 2.65 -2.37
C HIS A 129 19.19 3.40 -1.55
N ILE A 130 19.36 4.67 -1.87
CA ILE A 130 19.99 5.68 -1.02
C ILE A 130 18.93 6.67 -0.54
N ARG A 131 19.16 7.30 0.60
CA ARG A 131 18.33 8.39 1.10
C ARG A 131 19.06 9.71 0.89
N LYS A 132 18.41 10.64 0.20
CA LYS A 132 18.86 12.02 0.05
C LYS A 132 17.78 12.93 0.62
N ASP A 133 18.07 13.57 1.73
CA ASP A 133 17.10 14.34 2.52
C ASP A 133 15.87 13.48 2.87
N ASP A 134 14.68 13.87 2.44
CA ASP A 134 13.44 13.11 2.64
C ASP A 134 13.06 12.23 1.43
N THR A 135 13.92 12.18 0.41
CA THR A 135 13.68 11.39 -0.80
C THR A 135 14.43 10.07 -0.75
N LEU A 136 13.76 8.98 -1.09
CA LEU A 136 14.34 7.66 -1.28
C LEU A 136 14.57 7.43 -2.78
N LEU A 137 15.83 7.24 -3.18
CA LEU A 137 16.22 7.06 -4.57
C LEU A 137 16.65 5.61 -4.80
N GLN A 138 15.92 4.87 -5.62
CA GLN A 138 16.37 3.57 -6.09
C GLN A 138 17.38 3.75 -7.21
N PHE A 139 18.59 3.21 -7.05
CA PHE A 139 19.66 3.35 -8.01
C PHE A 139 20.19 2.03 -8.56
N ASP A 140 19.92 0.91 -7.90
CA ASP A 140 20.30 -0.42 -8.39
C ASP A 140 19.23 -1.46 -8.05
N GLU A 141 19.30 -2.57 -8.75
CA GLU A 141 18.45 -3.74 -8.61
C GLU A 141 19.32 -5.00 -8.69
N ILE A 142 19.10 -5.92 -7.76
CA ILE A 142 19.74 -7.24 -7.78
C ILE A 142 18.67 -8.27 -8.02
N ASN A 143 18.84 -9.07 -9.06
CA ASN A 143 17.90 -10.09 -9.47
C ASN A 143 18.68 -11.39 -9.74
N MET A 144 18.48 -12.42 -8.89
CA MET A 144 19.25 -13.65 -8.95
C MET A 144 18.34 -14.87 -9.09
N HIS A 145 18.54 -15.64 -10.13
CA HIS A 145 17.84 -16.89 -10.34
C HIS A 145 18.58 -18.05 -9.68
N SER A 146 17.82 -19.02 -9.14
CA SER A 146 18.39 -20.23 -8.48
C SER A 146 19.37 -19.88 -7.36
N ALA A 147 19.14 -18.80 -6.65
CA ALA A 147 19.95 -18.29 -5.56
C ALA A 147 19.17 -18.33 -4.24
N ASN A 148 19.90 -18.39 -3.14
CA ASN A 148 19.36 -18.34 -1.80
C ASN A 148 19.73 -17.02 -1.09
N THR A 149 19.27 -16.85 0.16
CA THR A 149 19.50 -15.65 0.95
C THR A 149 20.99 -15.38 1.22
N GLN A 150 21.80 -16.43 1.37
CA GLN A 150 23.26 -16.26 1.55
C GLN A 150 23.91 -15.74 0.28
N ASP A 151 23.55 -16.29 -0.88
CA ASP A 151 24.06 -15.83 -2.19
C ASP A 151 23.75 -14.35 -2.41
N MET A 152 22.54 -13.90 -2.03
CA MET A 152 22.15 -12.48 -2.10
C MET A 152 22.99 -11.62 -1.14
N CYS A 153 23.28 -12.11 0.07
CA CYS A 153 24.16 -11.40 1.01
C CYS A 153 25.57 -11.22 0.44
N ASP A 154 26.09 -12.24 -0.20
CA ASP A 154 27.44 -12.21 -0.78
C ASP A 154 27.48 -11.25 -1.99
N GLU A 155 26.45 -11.24 -2.82
CA GLU A 155 26.33 -10.30 -3.93
C GLU A 155 26.23 -8.85 -3.46
N ILE A 156 25.43 -8.55 -2.43
CA ILE A 156 25.36 -7.21 -1.84
C ILE A 156 26.72 -6.76 -1.31
N LYS A 157 27.44 -7.63 -0.60
CA LYS A 157 28.79 -7.33 -0.09
C LYS A 157 29.81 -7.11 -1.19
N ASN A 158 29.72 -7.88 -2.28
CA ASN A 158 30.60 -7.73 -3.43
C ASN A 158 30.38 -6.39 -4.14
N ARG A 159 29.14 -5.98 -4.34
CA ARG A 159 28.81 -4.69 -4.97
C ARG A 159 29.12 -3.51 -4.04
N TYR A 160 28.86 -3.67 -2.73
CA TYR A 160 28.90 -2.58 -1.75
C TYR A 160 29.74 -2.93 -0.50
N PRO A 161 31.04 -3.18 -0.65
CA PRO A 161 31.87 -3.74 0.43
C PRO A 161 32.09 -2.80 1.62
N ARG A 162 31.81 -1.51 1.48
CA ARG A 162 32.03 -0.48 2.50
C ARG A 162 30.76 0.12 3.05
N SER A 163 29.60 -0.32 2.57
CA SER A 163 28.32 0.28 2.91
C SER A 163 27.75 -0.28 4.19
N LYS A 164 27.16 0.56 5.01
CA LYS A 164 26.27 0.15 6.08
C LYS A 164 24.90 -0.18 5.49
N VAL A 165 24.45 -1.42 5.63
CA VAL A 165 23.27 -1.92 4.95
C VAL A 165 22.10 -2.10 5.92
N PHE A 166 20.98 -1.42 5.69
CA PHE A 166 19.68 -1.66 6.28
C PHE A 166 18.84 -2.48 5.30
N VAL A 167 18.36 -3.65 5.75
CA VAL A 167 17.50 -4.50 4.92
C VAL A 167 16.07 -4.47 5.45
N TYR A 168 15.11 -4.30 4.54
CA TYR A 168 13.68 -4.28 4.79
C TYR A 168 13.04 -5.49 4.09
N PRO A 169 13.16 -6.69 4.69
CA PRO A 169 12.68 -7.90 4.08
C PRO A 169 11.20 -8.13 4.38
N ASP A 170 10.61 -9.07 3.62
CA ASP A 170 9.27 -9.57 3.89
C ASP A 170 9.21 -10.25 5.29
N PRO A 171 8.14 -10.05 6.08
CA PRO A 171 7.96 -10.70 7.39
C PRO A 171 7.98 -12.22 7.35
N SER A 172 7.66 -12.87 6.22
CA SER A 172 7.66 -14.33 6.06
C SER A 172 9.05 -14.95 6.25
N GLY A 173 10.13 -14.17 6.07
CA GLY A 173 11.52 -14.60 6.29
C GLY A 173 11.87 -14.97 7.74
N THR A 174 10.93 -14.89 8.68
CA THR A 174 11.08 -15.41 10.05
C THR A 174 10.82 -16.92 10.16
N GLN A 175 10.29 -17.57 9.13
CA GLN A 175 10.02 -19.00 9.14
C GLN A 175 11.33 -19.80 9.08
N ARG A 176 11.44 -20.81 9.96
CA ARG A 176 12.58 -21.75 9.94
C ARG A 176 12.49 -22.67 8.73
N LYS A 177 13.57 -22.76 7.98
CA LYS A 177 13.67 -23.69 6.84
C LYS A 177 14.59 -24.85 7.22
N THR A 178 14.10 -26.08 7.08
CA THR A 178 14.91 -27.31 7.35
C THR A 178 16.11 -27.42 6.41
N SER A 179 15.97 -26.95 5.16
CA SER A 179 17.04 -26.87 4.16
C SER A 179 18.17 -25.91 4.52
N ALA A 180 17.95 -24.96 5.45
CA ALA A 180 18.94 -23.99 5.91
C ALA A 180 19.48 -24.32 7.33
N GLY A 181 19.46 -25.59 7.77
CA GLY A 181 19.91 -25.97 9.09
C GLY A 181 19.14 -25.35 10.25
N GLY A 182 17.86 -25.01 10.02
CA GLY A 182 16.99 -24.37 11.01
C GLY A 182 17.16 -22.86 11.12
N GLN A 183 17.98 -22.24 10.30
CA GLN A 183 18.12 -20.78 10.23
C GLN A 183 16.91 -20.15 9.50
N THR A 184 16.63 -18.90 9.85
CA THR A 184 15.64 -18.07 9.16
C THR A 184 16.35 -17.14 8.20
N ASP A 185 15.66 -16.68 7.16
CA ASP A 185 16.23 -15.70 6.22
C ASP A 185 16.67 -14.44 6.96
N HIS A 186 15.88 -13.97 7.94
CA HIS A 186 16.26 -12.82 8.78
C HIS A 186 17.52 -13.09 9.62
N SER A 187 17.73 -14.33 10.12
CA SER A 187 18.95 -14.66 10.85
C SER A 187 20.18 -14.71 9.95
N ILE A 188 20.02 -15.18 8.71
CA ILE A 188 21.10 -15.17 7.70
C ILE A 188 21.52 -13.73 7.41
N LEU A 189 20.56 -12.82 7.15
CA LEU A 189 20.85 -11.40 6.93
C LEU A 189 21.60 -10.78 8.12
N SER A 190 21.12 -11.01 9.34
CA SER A 190 21.74 -10.46 10.56
C SER A 190 23.15 -11.00 10.79
N ASN A 191 23.36 -12.31 10.57
CA ASN A 191 24.68 -12.96 10.70
C ASN A 191 25.68 -12.44 9.65
N ASN A 192 25.18 -11.95 8.52
CA ASN A 192 25.99 -11.29 7.49
C ASN A 192 26.33 -9.84 7.81
N GLY A 193 25.90 -9.31 8.97
CA GLY A 193 26.19 -7.96 9.43
C GLY A 193 25.19 -6.90 8.96
N PHE A 194 24.09 -7.30 8.33
CA PHE A 194 23.06 -6.36 7.90
C PHE A 194 22.10 -6.01 9.03
N ILE A 195 21.59 -4.79 9.02
CA ILE A 195 20.61 -4.31 10.01
C ILE A 195 19.21 -4.60 9.48
N VAL A 196 18.57 -5.65 10.03
CA VAL A 196 17.24 -6.07 9.59
C VAL A 196 16.15 -5.21 10.22
N LYS A 197 15.30 -4.63 9.39
CA LYS A 197 14.15 -3.77 9.73
C LYS A 197 12.85 -4.37 9.15
N ALA A 198 12.44 -5.51 9.68
CA ALA A 198 11.20 -6.16 9.26
C ALA A 198 10.02 -5.75 10.15
N PRO A 199 8.84 -5.48 9.59
CA PRO A 199 7.62 -5.33 10.39
C PRO A 199 7.23 -6.67 11.02
N ARG A 200 6.55 -6.63 12.17
CA ARG A 200 6.10 -7.85 12.85
C ARG A 200 5.00 -8.60 12.12
N LYS A 201 4.22 -7.90 11.30
CA LYS A 201 3.08 -8.43 10.54
C LYS A 201 3.07 -7.79 9.15
N HIS A 202 2.48 -8.49 8.19
CA HIS A 202 2.11 -7.89 6.91
C HIS A 202 1.05 -6.82 7.14
N ASN A 203 1.31 -5.61 6.66
CA ASN A 203 0.27 -4.60 6.52
C ASN A 203 -0.70 -5.02 5.40
N ALA A 204 -1.93 -4.56 5.46
CA ALA A 204 -2.89 -4.80 4.39
C ALA A 204 -2.32 -4.31 3.04
N VAL A 205 -2.62 -5.03 1.96
CA VAL A 205 -2.11 -4.68 0.62
C VAL A 205 -2.50 -3.25 0.24
N LYS A 206 -3.75 -2.84 0.58
CA LYS A 206 -4.24 -1.48 0.35
C LYS A 206 -3.33 -0.44 1.02
N ASP A 207 -2.96 -0.65 2.29
CA ASP A 207 -2.14 0.30 3.05
C ASP A 207 -0.72 0.43 2.48
N ARG A 208 -0.15 -0.68 2.00
CA ARG A 208 1.15 -0.68 1.32
C ARG A 208 1.11 0.08 0.00
N ILE A 209 0.05 -0.11 -0.80
CA ILE A 209 -0.15 0.61 -2.06
C ILE A 209 -0.32 2.10 -1.79
N ASN A 210 -1.17 2.47 -0.82
CA ASN A 210 -1.40 3.88 -0.47
C ASN A 210 -0.12 4.55 0.04
N SER A 211 0.62 3.89 0.94
CA SER A 211 1.90 4.41 1.44
C SER A 211 2.95 4.61 0.33
N TYR A 212 2.97 3.73 -0.67
CA TYR A 212 3.86 3.88 -1.82
C TYR A 212 3.51 5.12 -2.67
N ASN A 213 2.23 5.40 -2.85
CA ASN A 213 1.76 6.49 -3.70
C ASN A 213 1.57 7.84 -2.98
N ALA A 214 1.72 7.88 -1.65
CA ALA A 214 1.62 9.11 -0.84
C ALA A 214 2.91 9.96 -0.85
N ARG A 215 3.92 9.59 -1.64
CA ARG A 215 5.24 10.24 -1.65
C ARG A 215 5.66 10.64 -3.03
#